data_529f143e25edcdf751da1c7c1070d1ca
#
_entry.id   529f143e25edcdf751da1c7c1070d1ca
#
_cell.length_a   1.000
_cell.length_b   1.000
_cell.length_c   1.000
_cell.angle_alpha   90.00
_cell.angle_beta   90.00
_cell.angle_gamma   90.00
#
_symmetry.space_group_name_H-M   'P 1'
#
loop_
_entity.id
_entity.type
_entity.pdbx_description
1 polymer ?
#
loop_
_entity_poly.entity_id
_entity_poly.type
_entity_poly.pdbx_seq_one_letter_code
_entity_poly.pdbx_strand_id
1 'polypeptide(L)'
;MSTPADNPVIIEALRTPIGTTGGVFADQTTTDLAAPVLGELDARLPAGTGFSEVVLGNVRGPGGDPARVAALAAGIDPAVPALTLDRQCGSGMAAIEYAWHRCRSQLGVVAAGGMQAASTQPITLWPGRDGEPPTAFDRAPFAPPPWLDPDMGVMADQLAAELHISRERQDRYALRSHMRAATARDAGDFDAEIVPIAGVGRDQRPRGGFTMARLARFPAAFRPGGTVTAANSCGINDAAAAVTMVDAATHAHLPTPGLRVLAARTVGYDPDRFGLGLVPAVRAALDDAGLGLDQIDALEFNEAFAAQVLACADALDLDEHRLCPQGGAIALGHPWGASGAILLVRLFSRLVREGAGRYGLAAISIGGGQGSAVVVEAVHPRGN
;
A
#
# COMPACT_ATOMS: atom_id res chain seq x y z
N MET A 1 -9.56 0.59 28.70
CA MET A 1 -9.67 0.88 27.26
C MET A 1 -9.09 2.26 27.07
N SER A 2 -8.06 2.44 26.19
CA SER A 2 -7.53 3.77 25.87
C SER A 2 -8.61 4.56 25.13
N THR A 3 -8.72 5.86 25.43
CA THR A 3 -9.64 6.74 24.70
C THR A 3 -9.12 6.98 23.28
N PRO A 4 -9.98 7.33 22.30
CA PRO A 4 -9.50 7.69 20.96
C PRO A 4 -8.44 8.79 20.95
N ALA A 5 -8.47 9.69 21.95
CA ALA A 5 -7.50 10.76 22.11
C ALA A 5 -6.06 10.27 22.40
N ASP A 6 -5.92 9.05 22.93
CA ASP A 6 -4.62 8.45 23.29
C ASP A 6 -3.96 7.72 22.10
N ASN A 7 -4.60 7.69 20.94
CA ASN A 7 -4.06 7.00 19.78
C ASN A 7 -2.95 7.80 19.07
N PRO A 8 -1.93 7.11 18.55
CA PRO A 8 -0.84 7.70 17.76
C PRO A 8 -1.33 8.45 16.52
N VAL A 9 -0.53 9.41 16.09
CA VAL A 9 -0.85 10.29 14.96
C VAL A 9 0.27 10.22 13.91
N ILE A 10 -0.11 10.05 12.66
CA ILE A 10 0.76 10.22 11.50
C ILE A 10 0.84 11.73 11.24
N ILE A 11 2.04 12.30 11.33
CA ILE A 11 2.27 13.76 11.18
C ILE A 11 2.87 14.14 9.84
N GLU A 12 3.44 13.17 9.10
CA GLU A 12 3.94 13.34 7.75
C GLU A 12 3.87 12.01 6.98
N ALA A 13 3.72 12.09 5.66
CA ALA A 13 3.57 10.92 4.80
C ALA A 13 4.10 11.21 3.39
N LEU A 14 5.11 10.45 2.95
CA LEU A 14 5.82 10.67 1.69
C LEU A 14 6.01 9.36 0.92
N ARG A 15 6.20 9.49 -0.40
CA ARG A 15 6.53 8.37 -1.28
C ARG A 15 7.44 8.81 -2.42
N THR A 16 8.09 7.87 -3.07
CA THR A 16 8.68 8.10 -4.40
C THR A 16 7.57 8.16 -5.47
N PRO A 17 7.88 8.63 -6.69
CA PRO A 17 7.10 8.21 -7.86
C PRO A 17 7.06 6.68 -7.96
N ILE A 18 6.04 6.14 -8.63
CA ILE A 18 5.92 4.70 -8.88
C ILE A 18 6.42 4.40 -10.30
N GLY A 19 7.50 3.61 -10.38
CA GLY A 19 8.07 3.10 -11.62
C GLY A 19 7.46 1.77 -12.04
N THR A 20 7.44 1.48 -13.32
CA THR A 20 7.12 0.12 -13.84
C THR A 20 8.39 -0.71 -13.84
N THR A 21 8.30 -2.00 -13.52
CA THR A 21 9.44 -2.94 -13.63
C THR A 21 10.15 -2.80 -14.98
N GLY A 22 11.46 -2.65 -14.96
CA GLY A 22 12.28 -2.38 -16.15
C GLY A 22 12.10 -0.97 -16.73
N GLY A 23 11.40 -0.07 -16.02
CA GLY A 23 11.13 1.29 -16.44
C GLY A 23 12.09 2.33 -15.86
N VAL A 24 11.53 3.45 -15.37
CA VAL A 24 12.33 4.61 -14.92
C VAL A 24 13.22 4.33 -13.70
N PHE A 25 12.99 3.24 -12.99
CA PHE A 25 13.77 2.80 -11.82
C PHE A 25 14.42 1.42 -12.02
N ALA A 26 14.68 1.03 -13.27
CA ALA A 26 15.23 -0.28 -13.62
C ALA A 26 16.52 -0.65 -12.87
N ASP A 27 17.35 0.33 -12.55
CA ASP A 27 18.63 0.14 -11.88
C ASP A 27 18.62 0.54 -10.39
N GLN A 28 17.46 0.93 -9.84
CA GLN A 28 17.35 1.35 -8.45
C GLN A 28 17.12 0.15 -7.53
N THR A 29 17.88 0.08 -6.44
CA THR A 29 17.70 -0.90 -5.38
C THR A 29 16.61 -0.47 -4.38
N THR A 30 16.20 -1.37 -3.49
CA THR A 30 15.30 -1.01 -2.38
C THR A 30 15.85 0.12 -1.52
N THR A 31 17.17 0.16 -1.33
CA THR A 31 17.85 1.23 -0.58
C THR A 31 17.76 2.56 -1.32
N ASP A 32 18.04 2.58 -2.63
CA ASP A 32 17.99 3.80 -3.45
C ASP A 32 16.60 4.42 -3.50
N LEU A 33 15.55 3.57 -3.41
CA LEU A 33 14.16 4.03 -3.35
C LEU A 33 13.77 4.54 -1.95
N ALA A 34 14.17 3.85 -0.89
CA ALA A 34 13.68 4.14 0.46
C ALA A 34 14.48 5.23 1.16
N ALA A 35 15.81 5.29 0.98
CA ALA A 35 16.67 6.23 1.68
C ALA A 35 16.28 7.71 1.44
N PRO A 36 15.96 8.17 0.21
CA PRO A 36 15.51 9.54 -0.01
C PRO A 36 14.20 9.88 0.71
N VAL A 37 13.25 8.93 0.79
CA VAL A 37 11.98 9.13 1.50
C VAL A 37 12.24 9.25 3.01
N LEU A 38 13.07 8.37 3.57
CA LEU A 38 13.42 8.43 4.99
C LEU A 38 14.20 9.70 5.35
N GLY A 39 15.16 10.12 4.49
CA GLY A 39 15.93 11.35 4.70
C GLY A 39 15.04 12.60 4.66
N GLU A 40 14.07 12.65 3.75
CA GLU A 40 13.13 13.77 3.67
C GLU A 40 12.16 13.78 4.87
N LEU A 41 11.71 12.61 5.35
CA LEU A 41 10.92 12.51 6.59
C LEU A 41 11.72 12.98 7.80
N ASP A 42 13.00 12.59 7.92
CA ASP A 42 13.89 13.02 8.99
C ASP A 42 14.10 14.53 8.98
N ALA A 43 14.34 15.11 7.80
CA ALA A 43 14.50 16.55 7.61
C ALA A 43 13.24 17.37 7.97
N ARG A 44 12.05 16.76 7.91
CA ARG A 44 10.77 17.38 8.29
C ARG A 44 10.38 17.17 9.76
N LEU A 45 11.18 16.44 10.52
CA LEU A 45 10.94 16.28 11.94
C LEU A 45 11.03 17.63 12.68
N PRO A 46 10.18 17.86 13.69
CA PRO A 46 10.32 19.01 14.56
C PRO A 46 11.69 19.10 15.21
N ALA A 47 12.22 20.31 15.37
CA ALA A 47 13.54 20.51 15.93
C ALA A 47 13.69 19.85 17.32
N GLY A 48 14.80 19.12 17.51
CA GLY A 48 15.08 18.40 18.76
C GLY A 48 14.38 17.04 18.88
N THR A 49 13.69 16.60 17.83
CA THR A 49 13.14 15.23 17.73
C THR A 49 14.00 14.38 16.79
N GLY A 50 13.98 13.06 16.99
CA GLY A 50 14.61 12.09 16.10
C GLY A 50 13.79 10.81 16.09
N PHE A 51 13.98 9.97 15.08
CA PHE A 51 13.34 8.66 15.07
C PHE A 51 13.85 7.78 16.21
N SER A 52 12.93 7.07 16.83
CA SER A 52 13.23 6.01 17.82
C SER A 52 13.36 4.64 17.18
N GLU A 53 12.76 4.46 15.98
CA GLU A 53 12.78 3.21 15.24
C GLU A 53 12.36 3.46 13.77
N VAL A 54 12.88 2.62 12.86
CA VAL A 54 12.48 2.56 11.44
C VAL A 54 11.93 1.17 11.14
N VAL A 55 10.72 1.09 10.57
CA VAL A 55 10.09 -0.20 10.21
C VAL A 55 9.59 -0.15 8.78
N LEU A 56 10.16 -0.99 7.90
CA LEU A 56 9.75 -1.01 6.49
C LEU A 56 9.32 -2.41 6.05
N GLY A 57 8.22 -2.46 5.31
CA GLY A 57 7.81 -3.64 4.58
C GLY A 57 8.67 -3.87 3.34
N ASN A 58 9.04 -5.12 3.06
CA ASN A 58 9.69 -5.51 1.82
C ASN A 58 9.33 -6.95 1.47
N VAL A 59 9.10 -7.21 0.18
CA VAL A 59 8.79 -8.54 -0.34
C VAL A 59 9.83 -8.93 -1.38
N ARG A 60 10.38 -10.16 -1.28
CA ARG A 60 11.39 -10.67 -2.21
C ARG A 60 12.65 -9.78 -2.33
N GLY A 61 12.99 -9.08 -1.27
CA GLY A 61 14.19 -8.26 -1.22
C GLY A 61 15.46 -9.07 -1.00
N PRO A 62 16.62 -8.37 -0.94
CA PRO A 62 17.93 -9.02 -0.83
C PRO A 62 18.17 -9.73 0.51
N GLY A 63 17.28 -9.61 1.50
CA GLY A 63 17.54 -10.06 2.88
C GLY A 63 18.47 -9.12 3.64
N GLY A 64 18.94 -9.52 4.83
CA GLY A 64 19.91 -8.74 5.61
C GLY A 64 19.36 -7.43 6.18
N ASP A 65 18.08 -7.36 6.49
CA ASP A 65 17.39 -6.17 7.00
C ASP A 65 17.56 -4.91 6.12
N PRO A 66 16.98 -4.90 4.91
CA PRO A 66 17.08 -3.76 4.01
C PRO A 66 16.51 -2.46 4.59
N ALA A 67 15.62 -2.49 5.59
CA ALA A 67 15.18 -1.29 6.30
C ALA A 67 16.33 -0.64 7.07
N ARG A 68 17.20 -1.44 7.70
CA ARG A 68 18.41 -0.96 8.37
C ARG A 68 19.37 -0.31 7.38
N VAL A 69 19.58 -0.97 6.25
CA VAL A 69 20.46 -0.44 5.19
C VAL A 69 19.94 0.89 4.67
N ALA A 70 18.63 0.99 4.41
CA ALA A 70 18.00 2.23 3.94
C ALA A 70 18.07 3.35 4.99
N ALA A 71 17.85 3.06 6.28
CA ALA A 71 17.96 4.03 7.36
C ALA A 71 19.37 4.62 7.48
N LEU A 72 20.40 3.77 7.42
CA LEU A 72 21.81 4.22 7.43
C LEU A 72 22.15 5.03 6.18
N ALA A 73 21.68 4.62 5.00
CA ALA A 73 21.89 5.35 3.75
C ALA A 73 21.17 6.72 3.74
N ALA A 74 20.05 6.84 4.46
CA ALA A 74 19.34 8.10 4.67
C ALA A 74 20.05 9.06 5.63
N GLY A 75 21.10 8.62 6.34
CA GLY A 75 21.80 9.41 7.34
C GLY A 75 21.15 9.40 8.72
N ILE A 76 20.16 8.55 8.96
CA ILE A 76 19.54 8.38 10.29
C ILE A 76 20.59 7.87 11.28
N ASP A 77 20.57 8.41 12.50
CA ASP A 77 21.52 8.08 13.56
C ASP A 77 21.69 6.55 13.69
N PRO A 78 22.92 6.02 13.66
CA PRO A 78 23.19 4.59 13.87
C PRO A 78 22.63 3.99 15.16
N ALA A 79 22.34 4.80 16.17
CA ALA A 79 21.69 4.36 17.40
C ALA A 79 20.20 3.99 17.20
N VAL A 80 19.56 4.46 16.12
CA VAL A 80 18.15 4.15 15.80
C VAL A 80 18.06 2.74 15.22
N PRO A 81 17.37 1.80 15.86
CA PRO A 81 17.18 0.45 15.33
C PRO A 81 16.24 0.46 14.12
N ALA A 82 16.34 -0.58 13.30
CA ALA A 82 15.43 -0.77 12.18
C ALA A 82 14.97 -2.23 12.07
N LEU A 83 13.83 -2.45 11.43
CA LEU A 83 13.21 -3.75 11.22
C LEU A 83 12.57 -3.85 9.83
N THR A 84 12.81 -4.95 9.15
CA THR A 84 12.11 -5.28 7.89
C THR A 84 11.03 -6.32 8.14
N LEU A 85 9.82 -6.08 7.63
CA LEU A 85 8.67 -6.97 7.71
C LEU A 85 8.29 -7.52 6.34
N ASP A 86 7.86 -8.78 6.29
CA ASP A 86 7.20 -9.38 5.13
C ASP A 86 5.82 -9.91 5.52
N ARG A 87 4.79 -9.34 4.94
CA ARG A 87 3.39 -9.80 4.93
C ARG A 87 2.86 -9.69 3.51
N GLN A 88 3.66 -10.07 2.52
CA GLN A 88 3.33 -9.93 1.10
C GLN A 88 2.85 -8.49 0.76
N CYS A 89 1.78 -8.35 -0.04
CA CYS A 89 1.20 -7.05 -0.40
C CYS A 89 0.84 -6.16 0.81
N GLY A 90 0.62 -6.74 1.98
CA GLY A 90 0.31 -6.04 3.23
C GLY A 90 1.52 -5.56 4.02
N SER A 91 2.76 -5.78 3.56
CA SER A 91 3.98 -5.50 4.36
C SER A 91 4.08 -4.05 4.82
N GLY A 92 3.83 -3.07 3.95
CA GLY A 92 3.87 -1.65 4.31
C GLY A 92 2.78 -1.26 5.32
N MET A 93 1.59 -1.86 5.21
CA MET A 93 0.52 -1.63 6.19
C MET A 93 0.83 -2.32 7.53
N ALA A 94 1.48 -3.49 7.50
CA ALA A 94 1.95 -4.19 8.69
C ALA A 94 3.02 -3.38 9.46
N ALA A 95 3.90 -2.69 8.74
CA ALA A 95 4.87 -1.78 9.35
C ALA A 95 4.17 -0.60 10.07
N ILE A 96 3.10 -0.07 9.47
CA ILE A 96 2.29 1.00 10.08
C ILE A 96 1.49 0.46 11.29
N GLU A 97 0.92 -0.74 11.21
CA GLU A 97 0.26 -1.41 12.33
C GLU A 97 1.24 -1.66 13.49
N TYR A 98 2.46 -2.09 13.18
CA TYR A 98 3.54 -2.23 14.16
C TYR A 98 3.86 -0.89 14.85
N ALA A 99 4.08 0.17 14.06
CA ALA A 99 4.37 1.51 14.58
C ALA A 99 3.24 2.03 15.46
N TRP A 100 1.98 1.79 15.08
CA TRP A 100 0.81 2.14 15.88
C TRP A 100 0.83 1.46 17.25
N HIS A 101 1.09 0.16 17.32
CA HIS A 101 1.23 -0.55 18.58
C HIS A 101 2.43 -0.05 19.39
N ARG A 102 3.55 0.21 18.72
CA ARG A 102 4.77 0.71 19.34
C ARG A 102 4.56 2.06 20.00
N CYS A 103 3.99 3.04 19.28
CA CYS A 103 3.69 4.37 19.79
C CYS A 103 2.56 4.41 20.84
N ARG A 104 1.72 3.38 20.94
CA ARG A 104 0.74 3.23 22.03
C ARG A 104 1.36 2.72 23.34
N SER A 105 2.43 1.97 23.26
CA SER A 105 3.08 1.36 24.41
C SER A 105 4.28 2.14 24.93
N GLN A 106 4.89 2.96 24.09
CA GLN A 106 6.09 3.73 24.41
C GLN A 106 6.05 5.09 23.70
N LEU A 107 6.61 6.11 24.36
CA LEU A 107 6.79 7.42 23.73
C LEU A 107 7.84 7.33 22.63
N GLY A 108 7.62 8.05 21.53
CA GLY A 108 8.61 8.12 20.46
C GLY A 108 8.05 8.49 19.11
N VAL A 109 8.99 8.60 18.18
CA VAL A 109 8.73 8.89 16.77
C VAL A 109 9.19 7.71 15.93
N VAL A 110 8.30 7.13 15.14
CA VAL A 110 8.61 5.94 14.32
C VAL A 110 8.43 6.29 12.85
N ALA A 111 9.44 6.00 12.03
CA ALA A 111 9.29 5.95 10.58
C ALA A 111 8.76 4.57 10.19
N ALA A 112 7.58 4.51 9.56
CA ALA A 112 6.95 3.26 9.18
C ALA A 112 6.47 3.28 7.74
N GLY A 113 6.69 2.21 6.99
CA GLY A 113 6.27 2.19 5.59
C GLY A 113 6.69 0.94 4.86
N GLY A 114 7.12 1.09 3.60
CA GLY A 114 7.59 -0.03 2.82
C GLY A 114 8.31 0.37 1.54
N MET A 115 8.99 -0.60 0.96
CA MET A 115 9.80 -0.43 -0.24
C MET A 115 9.70 -1.68 -1.11
N GLN A 116 9.80 -1.48 -2.42
CA GLN A 116 9.84 -2.56 -3.40
C GLN A 116 10.67 -2.12 -4.59
N ALA A 117 11.69 -2.90 -4.94
CA ALA A 117 12.44 -2.77 -6.17
C ALA A 117 12.30 -4.08 -6.96
N ALA A 118 11.19 -4.21 -7.66
CA ALA A 118 10.90 -5.42 -8.44
C ALA A 118 11.87 -5.57 -9.63
N SER A 119 12.39 -4.46 -10.14
CA SER A 119 13.38 -4.44 -11.23
C SER A 119 14.72 -5.05 -10.85
N THR A 120 15.13 -4.92 -9.58
CA THR A 120 16.44 -5.37 -9.07
C THR A 120 16.33 -6.46 -8.01
N GLN A 121 15.16 -7.10 -7.88
CA GLN A 121 14.97 -8.17 -6.90
C GLN A 121 15.89 -9.37 -7.20
N PRO A 122 16.41 -10.05 -6.17
CA PRO A 122 17.24 -11.23 -6.33
C PRO A 122 16.52 -12.37 -7.06
N ILE A 123 17.24 -13.12 -7.86
CA ILE A 123 16.77 -14.41 -8.39
C ILE A 123 16.81 -15.43 -7.25
N THR A 124 15.67 -16.03 -6.94
CA THR A 124 15.55 -17.02 -5.87
C THR A 124 15.54 -18.43 -6.47
N LEU A 125 16.33 -19.32 -5.87
CA LEU A 125 16.48 -20.68 -6.31
C LEU A 125 16.16 -21.65 -5.18
N TRP A 126 15.39 -22.71 -5.47
CA TRP A 126 15.39 -23.91 -4.64
C TRP A 126 16.68 -24.71 -4.88
N PRO A 127 17.33 -25.21 -3.82
CA PRO A 127 18.51 -26.05 -4.00
C PRO A 127 18.14 -27.33 -4.78
N GLY A 128 19.01 -27.75 -5.68
CA GLY A 128 18.88 -29.06 -6.35
C GLY A 128 18.97 -30.20 -5.33
N ARG A 129 18.32 -31.32 -5.63
CA ARG A 129 18.38 -32.56 -4.86
C ARG A 129 18.83 -33.69 -5.77
N ASP A 130 19.52 -34.67 -5.19
CA ASP A 130 19.92 -35.91 -5.88
C ASP A 130 20.70 -35.70 -7.21
N GLY A 131 21.51 -34.62 -7.28
CA GLY A 131 22.30 -34.26 -8.44
C GLY A 131 21.60 -33.38 -9.48
N GLU A 132 20.33 -33.02 -9.25
CA GLU A 132 19.61 -32.05 -10.07
C GLU A 132 20.10 -30.61 -9.82
N PRO A 133 20.11 -29.75 -10.85
CA PRO A 133 20.50 -28.35 -10.68
C PRO A 133 19.49 -27.56 -9.83
N PRO A 134 19.89 -26.44 -9.21
CA PRO A 134 18.95 -25.53 -8.57
C PRO A 134 17.88 -25.01 -9.51
N THR A 135 16.63 -24.90 -9.04
CA THR A 135 15.48 -24.46 -9.84
C THR A 135 15.02 -23.07 -9.41
N ALA A 136 14.96 -22.14 -10.36
CA ALA A 136 14.42 -20.80 -10.10
C ALA A 136 12.91 -20.86 -9.89
N PHE A 137 12.40 -19.96 -9.03
CA PHE A 137 10.97 -19.78 -8.84
C PHE A 137 10.62 -18.28 -8.77
N ASP A 138 9.48 -17.92 -9.34
CA ASP A 138 9.03 -16.54 -9.40
C ASP A 138 8.35 -16.09 -8.11
N ARG A 139 7.70 -17.01 -7.39
CA ARG A 139 7.16 -16.78 -6.05
C ARG A 139 7.26 -18.03 -5.18
N ALA A 140 7.44 -17.82 -3.89
CA ALA A 140 7.23 -18.87 -2.90
C ALA A 140 5.73 -19.21 -2.81
N PRO A 141 5.37 -20.44 -2.39
CA PRO A 141 3.98 -20.79 -2.11
C PRO A 141 3.38 -19.85 -1.05
N PHE A 142 2.15 -19.41 -1.28
CA PHE A 142 1.40 -18.62 -0.29
C PHE A 142 0.69 -19.50 0.72
N ALA A 143 0.35 -20.74 0.34
CA ALA A 143 -0.30 -21.71 1.21
C ALA A 143 0.22 -23.14 0.92
N PRO A 144 0.30 -24.00 1.96
CA PRO A 144 0.68 -25.40 1.77
C PRO A 144 -0.54 -26.23 1.31
N PRO A 145 -0.35 -27.46 0.77
CA PRO A 145 -1.44 -28.41 0.62
C PRO A 145 -2.21 -28.61 1.95
N PRO A 146 -3.54 -28.78 1.95
CA PRO A 146 -4.38 -29.03 0.77
C PRO A 146 -4.90 -27.80 0.01
N TRP A 147 -4.45 -26.59 0.35
CA TRP A 147 -4.86 -25.36 -0.34
C TRP A 147 -4.39 -25.37 -1.80
N LEU A 148 -5.15 -24.74 -2.70
CA LEU A 148 -4.87 -24.73 -4.13
C LEU A 148 -3.67 -23.84 -4.51
N ASP A 149 -3.35 -22.83 -3.70
CA ASP A 149 -2.29 -21.85 -3.95
C ASP A 149 -2.29 -21.29 -5.40
N PRO A 150 -3.40 -20.79 -5.92
CA PRO A 150 -3.52 -20.37 -7.30
C PRO A 150 -2.63 -19.16 -7.59
N ASP A 151 -2.23 -19.00 -8.86
CA ASP A 151 -1.69 -17.73 -9.33
C ASP A 151 -2.69 -16.60 -9.09
N MET A 152 -2.19 -15.42 -8.72
CA MET A 152 -3.03 -14.28 -8.31
C MET A 152 -4.02 -13.84 -9.40
N GLY A 153 -3.59 -13.83 -10.67
CA GLY A 153 -4.46 -13.48 -11.77
C GLY A 153 -5.48 -14.58 -12.09
N VAL A 154 -5.11 -15.84 -11.91
CA VAL A 154 -6.03 -16.99 -12.03
C VAL A 154 -7.10 -16.91 -10.94
N MET A 155 -6.72 -16.63 -9.69
CA MET A 155 -7.67 -16.41 -8.59
C MET A 155 -8.62 -15.25 -8.88
N ALA A 156 -8.11 -14.13 -9.41
CA ALA A 156 -8.95 -12.98 -9.77
C ALA A 156 -9.98 -13.32 -10.87
N ASP A 157 -9.58 -14.12 -11.87
CA ASP A 157 -10.50 -14.63 -12.89
C ASP A 157 -11.53 -15.63 -12.34
N GLN A 158 -11.13 -16.48 -11.38
CA GLN A 158 -12.04 -17.39 -10.70
C GLN A 158 -13.09 -16.61 -9.91
N LEU A 159 -12.65 -15.61 -9.14
CA LEU A 159 -13.52 -14.74 -8.36
C LEU A 159 -14.50 -13.95 -9.25
N ALA A 160 -14.03 -13.43 -10.39
CA ALA A 160 -14.87 -12.75 -11.38
C ALA A 160 -15.96 -13.68 -11.95
N ALA A 161 -15.60 -14.93 -12.27
CA ALA A 161 -16.56 -15.91 -12.78
C ALA A 161 -17.60 -16.31 -11.72
N GLU A 162 -17.16 -16.58 -10.51
CA GLU A 162 -18.01 -17.01 -9.38
C GLU A 162 -19.02 -15.92 -8.98
N LEU A 163 -18.57 -14.66 -8.94
CA LEU A 163 -19.40 -13.52 -8.51
C LEU A 163 -20.03 -12.77 -9.69
N HIS A 164 -19.95 -13.32 -10.91
CA HIS A 164 -20.54 -12.75 -12.13
C HIS A 164 -20.09 -11.32 -12.42
N ILE A 165 -18.82 -10.97 -12.11
CA ILE A 165 -18.25 -9.65 -12.41
C ILE A 165 -17.83 -9.62 -13.87
N SER A 166 -18.59 -8.93 -14.70
CA SER A 166 -18.38 -8.91 -16.15
C SER A 166 -17.05 -8.23 -16.54
N ARG A 167 -16.48 -8.62 -17.68
CA ARG A 167 -15.32 -7.97 -18.29
C ARG A 167 -15.56 -6.48 -18.48
N GLU A 168 -16.73 -6.09 -18.93
CA GLU A 168 -17.09 -4.69 -19.17
C GLU A 168 -17.07 -3.85 -17.87
N ARG A 169 -17.57 -4.40 -16.75
CA ARG A 169 -17.51 -3.73 -15.45
C ARG A 169 -16.07 -3.57 -14.97
N GLN A 170 -15.24 -4.59 -15.13
CA GLN A 170 -13.81 -4.52 -14.81
C GLN A 170 -13.08 -3.46 -15.64
N ASP A 171 -13.34 -3.41 -16.94
CA ASP A 171 -12.72 -2.43 -17.83
C ASP A 171 -13.21 -0.99 -17.54
N ARG A 172 -14.49 -0.79 -17.18
CA ARG A 172 -14.99 0.53 -16.73
C ARG A 172 -14.31 0.99 -15.44
N TYR A 173 -14.13 0.08 -14.49
CA TYR A 173 -13.42 0.38 -13.25
C TYR A 173 -11.97 0.79 -13.54
N ALA A 174 -11.25 0.01 -14.33
CA ALA A 174 -9.87 0.28 -14.71
C ALA A 174 -9.72 1.61 -15.48
N LEU A 175 -10.63 1.89 -16.41
CA LEU A 175 -10.68 3.17 -17.13
C LEU A 175 -10.82 4.33 -16.15
N ARG A 176 -11.75 4.23 -15.20
CA ARG A 176 -11.96 5.25 -14.17
C ARG A 176 -10.71 5.48 -13.33
N SER A 177 -10.05 4.40 -12.86
CA SER A 177 -8.80 4.49 -12.09
C SER A 177 -7.73 5.25 -12.89
N HIS A 178 -7.50 4.87 -14.16
CA HIS A 178 -6.51 5.53 -15.01
C HIS A 178 -6.84 7.00 -15.30
N MET A 179 -8.11 7.34 -15.58
CA MET A 179 -8.52 8.71 -15.84
C MET A 179 -8.34 9.60 -14.61
N ARG A 180 -8.74 9.11 -13.44
CA ARG A 180 -8.56 9.81 -12.16
C ARG A 180 -7.09 10.06 -11.86
N ALA A 181 -6.25 9.02 -11.95
CA ALA A 181 -4.81 9.12 -11.67
C ALA A 181 -4.10 10.06 -12.67
N ALA A 182 -4.45 10.02 -13.94
CA ALA A 182 -3.89 10.92 -14.94
C ALA A 182 -4.30 12.37 -14.68
N THR A 183 -5.57 12.62 -14.36
CA THR A 183 -6.07 13.96 -14.04
C THR A 183 -5.38 14.51 -12.79
N ALA A 184 -5.31 13.73 -11.70
CA ALA A 184 -4.66 14.15 -10.46
C ALA A 184 -3.16 14.42 -10.65
N ARG A 185 -2.45 13.53 -11.36
CA ARG A 185 -1.03 13.71 -11.69
C ARG A 185 -0.80 14.99 -12.49
N ASP A 186 -1.62 15.23 -13.52
CA ASP A 186 -1.44 16.36 -14.43
C ASP A 186 -1.87 17.69 -13.79
N ALA A 187 -2.73 17.64 -12.75
CA ALA A 187 -3.09 18.77 -11.89
C ALA A 187 -2.03 19.07 -10.80
N GLY A 188 -1.08 18.16 -10.55
CA GLY A 188 -0.08 18.31 -9.48
C GLY A 188 -0.57 17.88 -8.09
N ASP A 189 -1.70 17.18 -7.99
CA ASP A 189 -2.28 16.74 -6.70
C ASP A 189 -1.35 15.81 -5.91
N PHE A 190 -0.38 15.18 -6.59
CA PHE A 190 0.60 14.28 -5.97
C PHE A 190 1.92 14.96 -5.59
N ASP A 191 2.15 16.22 -6.00
CA ASP A 191 3.47 16.88 -5.88
C ASP A 191 3.91 17.01 -4.42
N ALA A 192 2.98 17.25 -3.49
CA ALA A 192 3.28 17.41 -2.06
C ALA A 192 3.65 16.10 -1.33
N GLU A 193 3.33 14.94 -1.91
CA GLU A 193 3.63 13.63 -1.34
C GLU A 193 4.83 12.95 -1.97
N ILE A 194 5.28 13.43 -3.15
CA ILE A 194 6.34 12.81 -3.93
C ILE A 194 7.72 13.39 -3.57
N VAL A 195 8.63 12.50 -3.21
CA VAL A 195 10.07 12.77 -3.14
C VAL A 195 10.68 12.37 -4.48
N PRO A 196 11.13 13.32 -5.32
CA PRO A 196 11.75 13.00 -6.60
C PRO A 196 13.06 12.23 -6.41
N ILE A 197 13.28 11.19 -7.20
CA ILE A 197 14.53 10.41 -7.22
C ILE A 197 15.03 10.18 -8.65
N ALA A 198 16.32 10.09 -8.85
CA ALA A 198 16.96 9.83 -10.15
C ALA A 198 16.43 10.73 -11.29
N GLY A 199 16.06 11.98 -10.99
CA GLY A 199 15.49 12.92 -11.96
C GLY A 199 14.02 12.68 -12.31
N VAL A 200 13.36 11.72 -11.68
CA VAL A 200 11.95 11.40 -11.88
C VAL A 200 11.12 12.00 -10.75
N GLY A 201 10.13 12.83 -11.08
CA GLY A 201 9.22 13.47 -10.11
C GLY A 201 7.74 13.13 -10.31
N ARG A 202 7.40 12.16 -11.19
CA ARG A 202 6.01 11.81 -11.50
C ARG A 202 5.83 10.32 -11.70
N ASP A 203 4.66 9.81 -11.34
CA ASP A 203 4.26 8.42 -11.57
C ASP A 203 4.25 8.07 -13.05
N GLN A 204 4.88 6.94 -13.40
CA GLN A 204 5.09 6.54 -14.80
C GLN A 204 3.84 5.94 -15.46
N ARG A 205 2.99 5.28 -14.70
CA ARG A 205 1.98 4.36 -15.24
C ARG A 205 0.63 4.98 -15.62
N PRO A 206 0.08 6.06 -15.04
CA PRO A 206 -1.24 6.58 -15.38
C PRO A 206 -1.43 6.85 -16.88
N ARG A 207 -2.53 6.38 -17.47
CA ARG A 207 -2.81 6.41 -18.93
C ARG A 207 -4.09 7.19 -19.23
N GLY A 208 -4.02 8.51 -19.34
CA GLY A 208 -5.16 9.37 -19.70
C GLY A 208 -5.74 9.15 -21.10
N GLY A 209 -5.05 8.39 -21.96
CA GLY A 209 -5.53 8.10 -23.33
C GLY A 209 -6.27 6.75 -23.50
N PHE A 210 -6.64 6.08 -22.41
CA PHE A 210 -7.47 4.87 -22.49
C PHE A 210 -8.92 5.20 -22.85
N THR A 211 -9.56 4.28 -23.55
CA THR A 211 -11.00 4.29 -23.88
C THR A 211 -11.55 2.88 -23.68
N MET A 212 -12.86 2.73 -23.48
CA MET A 212 -13.50 1.40 -23.40
C MET A 212 -13.20 0.54 -24.63
N ALA A 213 -13.24 1.13 -25.83
CA ALA A 213 -12.93 0.41 -27.08
C ALA A 213 -11.48 -0.09 -27.12
N ARG A 214 -10.53 0.63 -26.49
CA ARG A 214 -9.13 0.20 -26.38
C ARG A 214 -8.98 -0.90 -25.33
N LEU A 215 -9.63 -0.78 -24.18
CA LEU A 215 -9.58 -1.78 -23.11
C LEU A 215 -10.17 -3.11 -23.55
N ALA A 216 -11.31 -3.10 -24.27
CA ALA A 216 -11.96 -4.30 -24.79
C ALA A 216 -11.07 -5.14 -25.73
N ARG A 217 -10.02 -4.56 -26.31
CA ARG A 217 -9.07 -5.25 -27.23
C ARG A 217 -7.96 -6.03 -26.50
N PHE A 218 -7.78 -5.82 -25.20
CA PHE A 218 -6.77 -6.56 -24.45
C PHE A 218 -7.20 -8.04 -24.30
N PRO A 219 -6.33 -9.00 -24.59
CA PRO A 219 -6.64 -10.42 -24.38
C PRO A 219 -6.70 -10.74 -22.88
N ALA A 220 -7.35 -11.85 -22.54
CA ALA A 220 -7.24 -12.45 -21.21
C ALA A 220 -5.76 -12.75 -20.90
N ALA A 221 -5.29 -12.37 -19.72
CA ALA A 221 -3.88 -12.44 -19.38
C ALA A 221 -3.47 -13.71 -18.63
N PHE A 222 -4.40 -14.35 -17.89
CA PHE A 222 -4.04 -15.37 -16.91
C PHE A 222 -4.61 -16.75 -17.24
N ARG A 223 -5.77 -16.84 -17.89
CA ARG A 223 -6.34 -18.11 -18.35
C ARG A 223 -7.13 -17.96 -19.63
N PRO A 224 -7.22 -19.00 -20.47
CA PRO A 224 -8.10 -18.99 -21.64
C PRO A 224 -9.56 -18.71 -21.25
N GLY A 225 -10.20 -17.80 -21.95
CA GLY A 225 -11.61 -17.42 -21.68
C GLY A 225 -11.81 -16.59 -20.41
N GLY A 226 -10.72 -16.15 -19.74
CA GLY A 226 -10.77 -15.25 -18.59
C GLY A 226 -11.19 -13.83 -18.96
N THR A 227 -11.47 -13.03 -17.95
CA THR A 227 -11.89 -11.62 -18.09
C THR A 227 -10.85 -10.64 -17.56
N VAL A 228 -9.86 -11.13 -16.80
CA VAL A 228 -8.77 -10.33 -16.26
C VAL A 228 -7.70 -10.12 -17.34
N THR A 229 -7.27 -8.89 -17.51
CA THR A 229 -6.32 -8.47 -18.56
C THR A 229 -5.20 -7.63 -17.97
N ALA A 230 -4.14 -7.40 -18.72
CA ALA A 230 -3.08 -6.47 -18.34
C ALA A 230 -3.56 -5.02 -18.15
N ALA A 231 -4.74 -4.65 -18.70
CA ALA A 231 -5.27 -3.30 -18.61
C ALA A 231 -6.22 -3.10 -17.41
N ASN A 232 -6.82 -4.18 -16.88
CA ASN A 232 -7.67 -4.14 -15.70
C ASN A 232 -7.03 -4.80 -14.46
N SER A 233 -5.69 -4.92 -14.50
CA SER A 233 -4.80 -5.39 -13.43
C SER A 233 -3.77 -4.33 -13.08
N CYS A 234 -3.27 -4.37 -11.86
CA CYS A 234 -2.10 -3.58 -11.48
C CYS A 234 -0.84 -4.01 -12.26
N GLY A 235 0.20 -3.20 -12.20
CA GLY A 235 1.53 -3.59 -12.70
C GLY A 235 2.40 -4.14 -11.58
N ILE A 236 3.55 -4.71 -11.97
CA ILE A 236 4.68 -4.96 -11.07
C ILE A 236 5.54 -3.70 -11.08
N ASN A 237 5.89 -3.16 -9.91
CA ASN A 237 6.36 -1.80 -9.79
C ASN A 237 7.50 -1.64 -8.77
N ASP A 238 8.19 -0.51 -8.92
CA ASP A 238 9.27 -0.05 -8.06
C ASP A 238 8.84 1.22 -7.34
N ALA A 239 8.85 1.26 -6.02
CA ALA A 239 8.60 2.46 -5.22
C ALA A 239 8.95 2.23 -3.74
N ALA A 240 9.05 3.34 -3.00
CA ALA A 240 9.04 3.36 -1.54
C ALA A 240 8.04 4.40 -1.02
N ALA A 241 7.49 4.14 0.15
CA ALA A 241 6.60 5.07 0.86
C ALA A 241 6.75 4.88 2.36
N ALA A 242 6.72 5.98 3.11
CA ALA A 242 6.77 5.91 4.57
C ALA A 242 6.01 7.10 5.20
N VAL A 243 5.64 6.90 6.44
CA VAL A 243 4.99 7.89 7.29
C VAL A 243 5.82 8.12 8.55
N THR A 244 5.73 9.31 9.10
CA THR A 244 6.21 9.63 10.45
C THR A 244 5.04 9.50 11.41
N MET A 245 5.12 8.55 12.35
CA MET A 245 4.11 8.35 13.38
C MET A 245 4.66 8.76 14.74
N VAL A 246 3.88 9.50 15.51
CA VAL A 246 4.21 9.91 16.87
C VAL A 246 3.16 9.41 17.86
N ASP A 247 3.54 9.20 19.10
CA ASP A 247 2.59 8.96 20.18
C ASP A 247 1.71 10.17 20.45
N ALA A 248 0.56 9.96 21.11
CA ALA A 248 -0.43 11.01 21.36
C ALA A 248 0.11 12.14 22.26
N ALA A 249 0.98 11.82 23.22
CA ALA A 249 1.55 12.83 24.12
C ALA A 249 2.53 13.73 23.37
N THR A 250 3.38 13.16 22.54
CA THR A 250 4.27 13.91 21.64
C THR A 250 3.46 14.81 20.71
N HIS A 251 2.41 14.26 20.04
CA HIS A 251 1.55 15.06 19.15
C HIS A 251 0.86 16.22 19.85
N ALA A 252 0.47 16.07 21.12
CA ALA A 252 -0.20 17.13 21.88
C ALA A 252 0.65 18.41 22.04
N HIS A 253 1.98 18.29 21.88
CA HIS A 253 2.93 19.42 21.93
C HIS A 253 3.36 19.93 20.55
N LEU A 254 2.86 19.30 19.46
CA LEU A 254 3.19 19.70 18.10
C LEU A 254 2.06 20.51 17.46
N PRO A 255 2.36 21.67 16.84
CA PRO A 255 1.36 22.47 16.15
C PRO A 255 1.05 21.94 14.72
N THR A 256 1.15 20.62 14.51
CA THR A 256 0.99 20.00 13.18
C THR A 256 -0.33 19.26 13.06
N PRO A 257 -1.05 19.39 11.93
CA PRO A 257 -2.18 18.51 11.63
C PRO A 257 -1.67 17.10 11.35
N GLY A 258 -2.56 16.10 11.40
CA GLY A 258 -2.17 14.73 11.13
C GLY A 258 -3.34 13.78 10.98
N LEU A 259 -3.03 12.52 10.80
CA LEU A 259 -4.00 11.42 10.81
C LEU A 259 -3.84 10.62 12.12
N ARG A 260 -4.81 10.71 13.00
CA ARG A 260 -4.91 9.81 14.15
C ARG A 260 -5.35 8.43 13.69
N VAL A 261 -4.59 7.40 14.03
CA VAL A 261 -4.96 6.01 13.71
C VAL A 261 -5.96 5.51 14.76
N LEU A 262 -7.22 5.36 14.37
CA LEU A 262 -8.30 4.90 15.26
C LEU A 262 -8.27 3.40 15.48
N ALA A 263 -8.03 2.64 14.39
CA ALA A 263 -7.93 1.19 14.40
C ALA A 263 -7.01 0.70 13.29
N ALA A 264 -6.29 -0.38 13.56
CA ALA A 264 -5.55 -1.15 12.56
C ALA A 264 -5.82 -2.64 12.80
N ARG A 265 -6.26 -3.35 11.77
CA ARG A 265 -6.62 -4.77 11.85
C ARG A 265 -6.06 -5.56 10.69
N THR A 266 -5.43 -6.68 11.03
CA THR A 266 -5.09 -7.73 10.09
C THR A 266 -5.86 -8.99 10.46
N VAL A 267 -6.50 -9.62 9.46
CA VAL A 267 -7.36 -10.79 9.63
C VAL A 267 -6.95 -11.89 8.66
N GLY A 268 -6.92 -13.13 9.14
CA GLY A 268 -6.79 -14.31 8.29
C GLY A 268 -8.10 -14.58 7.54
N TYR A 269 -7.98 -15.13 6.33
CA TYR A 269 -9.09 -15.49 5.46
C TYR A 269 -8.78 -16.77 4.70
N ASP A 270 -9.72 -17.27 3.91
CA ASP A 270 -9.57 -18.44 3.07
C ASP A 270 -8.42 -18.24 2.04
N PRO A 271 -7.35 -19.05 2.07
CA PRO A 271 -6.23 -18.93 1.14
C PRO A 271 -6.63 -19.14 -0.32
N ASP A 272 -7.65 -19.95 -0.62
CA ASP A 272 -8.11 -20.18 -2.00
C ASP A 272 -8.94 -18.99 -2.55
N ARG A 273 -9.38 -18.09 -1.66
CA ARG A 273 -10.16 -16.89 -1.98
C ARG A 273 -9.52 -15.61 -1.42
N PHE A 274 -8.20 -15.56 -1.35
CA PHE A 274 -7.45 -14.48 -0.70
C PHE A 274 -7.78 -13.07 -1.24
N GLY A 275 -8.33 -12.95 -2.46
CA GLY A 275 -8.77 -11.66 -3.01
C GLY A 275 -9.84 -10.95 -2.15
N LEU A 276 -10.63 -11.68 -1.37
CA LEU A 276 -11.66 -11.13 -0.46
C LEU A 276 -11.12 -10.83 0.95
N GLY A 277 -9.84 -11.06 1.24
CA GLY A 277 -9.26 -10.92 2.58
C GLY A 277 -9.45 -9.55 3.21
N LEU A 278 -9.51 -8.47 2.43
CA LEU A 278 -9.73 -7.13 2.97
C LEU A 278 -11.15 -6.96 3.58
N VAL A 279 -12.16 -7.72 3.13
CA VAL A 279 -13.55 -7.55 3.59
C VAL A 279 -13.71 -7.76 5.10
N PRO A 280 -13.27 -8.89 5.69
CA PRO A 280 -13.33 -9.06 7.13
C PRO A 280 -12.40 -8.10 7.88
N ALA A 281 -11.28 -7.68 7.31
CA ALA A 281 -10.39 -6.70 7.94
C ALA A 281 -11.04 -5.31 8.03
N VAL A 282 -11.73 -4.87 6.96
CA VAL A 282 -12.50 -3.61 6.94
C VAL A 282 -13.59 -3.63 8.01
N ARG A 283 -14.40 -4.71 8.09
CA ARG A 283 -15.45 -4.83 9.11
C ARG A 283 -14.88 -4.75 10.52
N ALA A 284 -13.82 -5.52 10.80
CA ALA A 284 -13.19 -5.52 12.12
C ALA A 284 -12.58 -4.16 12.50
N ALA A 285 -11.95 -3.46 11.53
CA ALA A 285 -11.38 -2.14 11.79
C ALA A 285 -12.45 -1.06 12.03
N LEU A 286 -13.57 -1.12 11.30
CA LEU A 286 -14.70 -0.22 11.51
C LEU A 286 -15.37 -0.47 12.86
N ASP A 287 -15.58 -1.74 13.24
CA ASP A 287 -16.13 -2.12 14.54
C ASP A 287 -15.26 -1.58 15.69
N ASP A 288 -13.94 -1.73 15.60
CA ASP A 288 -13.02 -1.20 16.61
C ASP A 288 -13.02 0.34 16.69
N ALA A 289 -13.17 1.00 15.53
CA ALA A 289 -13.24 2.46 15.46
C ALA A 289 -14.62 3.00 15.89
N GLY A 290 -15.65 2.14 16.01
CA GLY A 290 -17.02 2.53 16.30
C GLY A 290 -17.65 3.36 15.17
N LEU A 291 -17.28 3.09 13.90
CA LEU A 291 -17.73 3.82 12.72
C LEU A 291 -18.44 2.91 11.72
N GLY A 292 -19.45 3.46 11.05
CA GLY A 292 -20.03 2.86 9.85
C GLY A 292 -19.24 3.23 8.58
N LEU A 293 -19.36 2.40 7.54
CA LEU A 293 -18.72 2.65 6.25
C LEU A 293 -19.25 3.91 5.56
N ASP A 294 -20.48 4.32 5.85
CA ASP A 294 -21.13 5.54 5.38
C ASP A 294 -20.49 6.83 5.96
N GLN A 295 -19.85 6.73 7.13
CA GLN A 295 -19.17 7.83 7.81
C GLN A 295 -17.74 8.08 7.28
N ILE A 296 -17.20 7.19 6.43
CA ILE A 296 -15.86 7.32 5.88
C ILE A 296 -15.89 8.26 4.68
N ASP A 297 -15.10 9.32 4.72
CA ASP A 297 -15.03 10.33 3.65
C ASP A 297 -14.06 9.91 2.52
N ALA A 298 -12.93 9.29 2.87
CA ALA A 298 -11.90 8.88 1.92
C ALA A 298 -11.62 7.37 2.02
N LEU A 299 -11.73 6.67 0.90
CA LEU A 299 -11.58 5.22 0.78
C LEU A 299 -10.44 4.88 -0.19
N GLU A 300 -9.36 4.30 0.33
CA GLU A 300 -8.20 3.85 -0.44
C GLU A 300 -8.04 2.33 -0.32
N PHE A 301 -8.58 1.60 -1.30
CA PHE A 301 -8.41 0.15 -1.38
C PHE A 301 -7.34 -0.19 -2.40
N ASN A 302 -6.49 -1.16 -2.10
CA ASN A 302 -5.50 -1.62 -3.06
C ASN A 302 -6.17 -2.33 -4.24
N GLU A 303 -6.03 -1.77 -5.42
CA GLU A 303 -6.60 -2.28 -6.67
C GLU A 303 -5.65 -3.28 -7.34
N ALA A 304 -5.45 -4.47 -6.75
CA ALA A 304 -4.60 -5.47 -7.38
C ALA A 304 -5.18 -5.93 -8.73
N PHE A 305 -6.50 -6.16 -8.78
CA PHE A 305 -7.28 -6.48 -9.97
C PHE A 305 -8.64 -5.81 -9.89
N ALA A 306 -9.17 -5.32 -11.00
CA ALA A 306 -10.52 -4.74 -11.02
C ALA A 306 -11.57 -5.77 -10.53
N ALA A 307 -11.45 -7.03 -10.94
CA ALA A 307 -12.31 -8.11 -10.47
C ALA A 307 -12.30 -8.25 -8.95
N GLN A 308 -11.10 -8.23 -8.34
CA GLN A 308 -10.91 -8.39 -6.89
C GLN A 308 -11.50 -7.23 -6.11
N VAL A 309 -11.21 -5.98 -6.49
CA VAL A 309 -11.70 -4.81 -5.76
C VAL A 309 -13.20 -4.63 -5.91
N LEU A 310 -13.78 -4.96 -7.07
CA LEU A 310 -15.22 -4.98 -7.30
C LEU A 310 -15.92 -6.05 -6.45
N ALA A 311 -15.35 -7.26 -6.35
CA ALA A 311 -15.85 -8.31 -5.47
C ALA A 311 -15.89 -7.87 -3.99
N CYS A 312 -14.86 -7.13 -3.56
CA CYS A 312 -14.82 -6.59 -2.21
C CYS A 312 -15.84 -5.46 -2.00
N ALA A 313 -16.03 -4.58 -2.99
CA ALA A 313 -17.02 -3.52 -2.93
C ALA A 313 -18.44 -4.11 -2.82
N ASP A 314 -18.77 -5.12 -3.64
CA ASP A 314 -20.05 -5.81 -3.60
C ASP A 314 -20.28 -6.50 -2.24
N ALA A 315 -19.25 -7.17 -1.69
CA ALA A 315 -19.33 -7.85 -0.39
C ALA A 315 -19.49 -6.88 0.80
N LEU A 316 -19.11 -5.62 0.63
CA LEU A 316 -19.25 -4.54 1.62
C LEU A 316 -20.48 -3.65 1.38
N ASP A 317 -21.29 -3.92 0.35
CA ASP A 317 -22.38 -3.05 -0.11
C ASP A 317 -21.90 -1.60 -0.34
N LEU A 318 -20.71 -1.46 -0.93
CA LEU A 318 -20.03 -0.19 -1.14
C LEU A 318 -20.14 0.25 -2.59
N ASP A 319 -20.57 1.51 -2.80
CA ASP A 319 -20.48 2.13 -4.13
C ASP A 319 -19.03 2.22 -4.59
N GLU A 320 -18.69 1.46 -5.64
CA GLU A 320 -17.36 1.42 -6.23
C GLU A 320 -16.84 2.79 -6.71
N HIS A 321 -17.73 3.78 -6.90
CA HIS A 321 -17.36 5.14 -7.29
C HIS A 321 -16.72 5.94 -6.14
N ARG A 322 -16.91 5.53 -4.89
CA ARG A 322 -16.27 6.13 -3.72
C ARG A 322 -14.79 5.72 -3.54
N LEU A 323 -14.40 4.58 -4.17
CA LEU A 323 -13.04 4.05 -4.05
C LEU A 323 -12.02 4.87 -4.86
N CYS A 324 -10.84 5.09 -4.27
CA CYS A 324 -9.67 5.66 -4.91
C CYS A 324 -10.01 6.93 -5.73
N PRO A 325 -10.41 8.03 -5.09
CA PRO A 325 -10.96 9.21 -5.79
C PRO A 325 -9.97 9.88 -6.76
N GLN A 326 -8.67 9.66 -6.58
CA GLN A 326 -7.60 10.12 -7.47
C GLN A 326 -6.91 8.96 -8.20
N GLY A 327 -7.58 7.80 -8.34
CA GLY A 327 -7.04 6.58 -8.94
C GLY A 327 -6.22 5.76 -7.96
N GLY A 328 -6.14 4.46 -8.18
CA GLY A 328 -5.44 3.49 -7.31
C GLY A 328 -4.42 2.66 -8.06
N ALA A 329 -4.10 1.48 -7.52
CA ALA A 329 -3.00 0.64 -7.96
C ALA A 329 -3.09 0.13 -9.42
N ILE A 330 -4.28 0.00 -10.00
CA ILE A 330 -4.43 -0.33 -11.42
C ILE A 330 -3.76 0.74 -12.28
N ALA A 331 -3.93 2.00 -11.92
CA ALA A 331 -3.38 3.12 -12.66
C ALA A 331 -1.98 3.52 -12.18
N LEU A 332 -1.77 3.62 -10.88
CA LEU A 332 -0.51 4.07 -10.28
C LEU A 332 0.55 2.97 -10.26
N GLY A 333 0.14 1.74 -9.94
CA GLY A 333 1.03 0.60 -9.77
C GLY A 333 0.91 -0.06 -8.38
N HIS A 334 1.45 -1.28 -8.27
CA HIS A 334 1.41 -2.09 -7.04
C HIS A 334 2.82 -2.55 -6.63
N PRO A 335 3.65 -1.67 -6.07
CA PRO A 335 4.94 -2.06 -5.49
C PRO A 335 4.71 -2.76 -4.15
N TRP A 336 4.51 -4.05 -4.16
CA TRP A 336 3.98 -4.93 -3.09
C TRP A 336 4.33 -4.49 -1.66
N GLY A 337 5.63 -4.43 -1.33
CA GLY A 337 6.12 -4.04 -0.01
C GLY A 337 5.73 -2.62 0.42
N ALA A 338 5.57 -1.70 -0.54
CA ALA A 338 5.24 -0.30 -0.30
C ALA A 338 3.74 0.01 -0.38
N SER A 339 2.94 -0.85 -1.04
CA SER A 339 1.55 -0.51 -1.39
C SER A 339 0.68 -0.14 -0.21
N GLY A 340 0.76 -0.88 0.90
CA GLY A 340 0.01 -0.55 2.11
C GLY A 340 0.34 0.84 2.67
N ALA A 341 1.61 1.26 2.59
CA ALA A 341 2.04 2.60 3.01
C ALA A 341 1.56 3.68 2.02
N ILE A 342 1.57 3.39 0.72
CA ILE A 342 1.06 4.32 -0.31
C ILE A 342 -0.41 4.67 -0.05
N LEU A 343 -1.25 3.70 0.37
CA LEU A 343 -2.65 3.97 0.71
C LEU A 343 -2.76 4.99 1.85
N LEU A 344 -1.89 4.92 2.88
CA LEU A 344 -1.87 5.87 3.99
C LEU A 344 -1.32 7.24 3.55
N VAL A 345 -0.34 7.29 2.65
CA VAL A 345 0.14 8.54 2.04
C VAL A 345 -1.00 9.23 1.28
N ARG A 346 -1.80 8.47 0.51
CA ARG A 346 -2.97 8.99 -0.20
C ARG A 346 -4.02 9.54 0.76
N LEU A 347 -4.35 8.79 1.83
CA LEU A 347 -5.27 9.28 2.86
C LEU A 347 -4.76 10.55 3.54
N PHE A 348 -3.45 10.64 3.82
CA PHE A 348 -2.84 11.84 4.39
C PHE A 348 -2.98 13.04 3.45
N SER A 349 -2.69 12.86 2.17
CA SER A 349 -2.88 13.93 1.19
C SER A 349 -4.32 14.38 1.10
N ARG A 350 -5.26 13.45 1.02
CA ARG A 350 -6.70 13.75 0.92
C ARG A 350 -7.26 14.47 2.15
N LEU A 351 -6.98 13.94 3.33
CA LEU A 351 -7.64 14.38 4.55
C LEU A 351 -6.89 15.54 5.25
N VAL A 352 -5.55 15.54 5.18
CA VAL A 352 -4.74 16.54 5.89
C VAL A 352 -4.36 17.69 4.96
N ARG A 353 -3.79 17.38 3.77
CA ARG A 353 -3.29 18.42 2.85
C ARG A 353 -4.42 19.11 2.10
N GLU A 354 -5.41 18.34 1.63
CA GLU A 354 -6.55 18.85 0.84
C GLU A 354 -7.79 19.15 1.70
N GLY A 355 -7.86 18.65 2.93
CA GLY A 355 -9.01 18.87 3.82
C GLY A 355 -10.31 18.23 3.32
N ALA A 356 -10.22 17.10 2.59
CA ALA A 356 -11.34 16.48 1.88
C ALA A 356 -12.23 15.58 2.77
N GLY A 357 -12.25 15.78 4.07
CA GLY A 357 -13.07 15.05 5.02
C GLY A 357 -12.38 14.82 6.36
N ARG A 358 -13.02 14.03 7.21
CA ARG A 358 -12.55 13.72 8.56
C ARG A 358 -12.04 12.29 8.70
N TYR A 359 -12.77 11.32 8.19
CA TYR A 359 -12.46 9.90 8.38
C TYR A 359 -11.96 9.26 7.09
N GLY A 360 -10.93 8.42 7.21
CA GLY A 360 -10.37 7.66 6.11
C GLY A 360 -10.23 6.19 6.44
N LEU A 361 -10.29 5.35 5.40
CA LEU A 361 -10.09 3.92 5.49
C LEU A 361 -9.18 3.45 4.35
N ALA A 362 -8.05 2.85 4.73
CA ALA A 362 -7.16 2.13 3.83
C ALA A 362 -7.34 0.63 4.00
N ALA A 363 -7.41 -0.15 2.91
CA ALA A 363 -7.50 -1.60 2.99
C ALA A 363 -6.79 -2.32 1.83
N ILE A 364 -6.25 -3.51 2.14
CA ILE A 364 -5.49 -4.34 1.19
C ILE A 364 -5.76 -5.82 1.44
N SER A 365 -6.05 -6.57 0.36
CA SER A 365 -6.03 -8.03 0.36
C SER A 365 -4.60 -8.53 0.17
N ILE A 366 -4.28 -9.67 0.78
CA ILE A 366 -2.91 -10.17 0.92
C ILE A 366 -2.87 -11.63 0.47
N GLY A 367 -1.87 -12.00 -0.32
CA GLY A 367 -1.64 -13.39 -0.74
C GLY A 367 -1.52 -14.33 0.47
N GLY A 368 -2.03 -15.56 0.32
CA GLY A 368 -2.09 -16.54 1.40
C GLY A 368 -3.31 -16.41 2.32
N GLY A 369 -4.33 -15.66 1.91
CA GLY A 369 -5.59 -15.57 2.65
C GLY A 369 -5.52 -14.65 3.87
N GLN A 370 -5.14 -13.38 3.65
CA GLN A 370 -5.18 -12.37 4.69
C GLN A 370 -5.72 -11.05 4.13
N GLY A 371 -6.09 -10.14 5.03
CA GLY A 371 -6.42 -8.76 4.70
C GLY A 371 -6.05 -7.82 5.83
N SER A 372 -5.69 -6.60 5.49
CA SER A 372 -5.41 -5.54 6.46
C SER A 372 -6.24 -4.30 6.16
N ALA A 373 -6.66 -3.60 7.22
CA ALA A 373 -7.37 -2.33 7.13
C ALA A 373 -6.95 -1.39 8.25
N VAL A 374 -6.88 -0.10 7.94
CA VAL A 374 -6.55 0.98 8.88
C VAL A 374 -7.59 2.08 8.76
N VAL A 375 -8.20 2.45 9.89
CA VAL A 375 -9.14 3.58 10.00
C VAL A 375 -8.43 4.77 10.64
N VAL A 376 -8.57 5.94 10.03
CA VAL A 376 -7.90 7.17 10.48
C VAL A 376 -8.88 8.33 10.62
N GLU A 377 -8.51 9.29 11.46
CA GLU A 377 -9.21 10.55 11.65
C GLU A 377 -8.25 11.72 11.39
N ALA A 378 -8.66 12.67 10.54
CA ALA A 378 -7.93 13.93 10.41
C ALA A 378 -8.05 14.74 11.71
N VAL A 379 -6.90 15.13 12.24
CA VAL A 379 -6.80 15.95 13.45
C VAL A 379 -6.04 17.24 13.16
N HIS A 380 -6.55 18.33 13.69
CA HIS A 380 -5.91 19.64 13.56
C HIS A 380 -5.39 20.11 14.93
N PRO A 381 -4.35 20.96 14.95
CA PRO A 381 -3.92 21.59 16.20
C PRO A 381 -5.10 22.26 16.87
N ARG A 382 -5.21 22.13 18.19
CA ARG A 382 -6.20 22.93 18.94
C ARG A 382 -5.80 24.38 18.76
N GLY A 383 -6.67 25.20 18.16
CA GLY A 383 -6.47 26.64 18.09
C GLY A 383 -6.26 27.18 19.52
N ASN A 384 -5.20 27.95 19.69
CA ASN A 384 -4.99 28.72 20.92
C ASN A 384 -6.09 29.76 21.09
#